data_e41ab374a7ddb968aab4eabdd1814a9c
#
_entry.id   e41ab374a7ddb968aab4eabdd1814a9c
#
_cell.length_a   1.000
_cell.length_b   1.000
_cell.length_c   1.000
_cell.angle_alpha   90.00
_cell.angle_beta   90.00
_cell.angle_gamma   90.00
#
_symmetry.space_group_name_H-M   'P 1'
#
loop_
_entity.id
_entity.type
_entity.pdbx_description
1 polymer ?
#
loop_
_entity_poly.entity_id
_entity_poly.type
_entity_poly.pdbx_seq_one_letter_code
_entity_poly.pdbx_strand_id
1 'polypeptide(L)'
;MKNKSDQKLETMKVALAQMAPVWLNREQTLEKIISYTERAASEACQLVVFGEALLPGYPFWLERTDGARFNSPIQKDIHAHYLQQAVQIERGDLNSLCRKAAQKSIAIFLGCVERPLDRGGHSLYCTLVYIDQNGIIQPTHRKLMPSYEERLTWAQGDGHGLRVHPLGPFVIGGLNCWENWLPLARAALYAQGENIHVAVWPGCQRNTIDITPFIAKEARAYVISVSGLMRKSDFPDGTPHLDTILANSEDLLANGGSCLAGPDGDWLIEPRIGEEGLFTAVINHQCIRAERQNFDPSGHYARPDVLRLSLNRERQGMLSIDDHI
;
A
#
# COMPACT_ATOMS: atom_id res chain seq x y z
N MET A 1 24.71 -30.46 3.81
CA MET A 1 24.56 -29.76 2.51
C MET A 1 23.09 -29.77 2.14
N LYS A 2 22.37 -28.66 2.27
CA LYS A 2 20.98 -28.56 1.78
C LYS A 2 20.98 -28.69 0.26
N ASN A 3 20.03 -29.43 -0.29
CA ASN A 3 19.89 -29.66 -1.73
C ASN A 3 19.58 -28.30 -2.42
N LYS A 4 20.06 -28.05 -3.63
CA LYS A 4 19.76 -26.82 -4.41
C LYS A 4 18.26 -26.62 -4.62
N SER A 5 17.46 -27.68 -4.58
CA SER A 5 15.99 -27.63 -4.60
C SER A 5 15.38 -27.02 -3.33
N ASP A 6 15.94 -27.34 -2.15
CA ASP A 6 15.46 -26.82 -0.86
C ASP A 6 15.77 -25.34 -0.70
N GLN A 7 16.91 -24.86 -1.24
CA GLN A 7 17.25 -23.43 -1.25
C GLN A 7 16.30 -22.60 -2.12
N LYS A 8 15.77 -23.16 -3.21
CA LYS A 8 14.84 -22.47 -4.12
C LYS A 8 13.44 -22.30 -3.51
N LEU A 9 13.07 -23.16 -2.55
CA LEU A 9 11.80 -23.08 -1.80
C LEU A 9 11.80 -22.01 -0.70
N GLU A 10 12.96 -21.48 -0.33
CA GLU A 10 13.12 -20.50 0.76
C GLU A 10 13.32 -19.07 0.26
N THR A 11 13.45 -18.84 -1.04
CA THR A 11 13.70 -17.53 -1.63
C THR A 11 12.52 -17.03 -2.45
N MET A 12 12.36 -15.73 -2.50
CA MET A 12 11.38 -15.04 -3.33
C MET A 12 12.00 -13.78 -3.95
N LYS A 13 11.72 -13.52 -5.23
CA LYS A 13 12.05 -12.25 -5.86
C LYS A 13 10.85 -11.31 -5.76
N VAL A 14 11.09 -10.11 -5.24
CA VAL A 14 10.09 -9.06 -5.04
C VAL A 14 10.41 -7.84 -5.89
N ALA A 15 9.37 -7.08 -6.24
CA ALA A 15 9.48 -5.86 -7.03
C ALA A 15 8.80 -4.68 -6.33
N LEU A 16 9.48 -3.54 -6.34
CA LEU A 16 9.03 -2.24 -5.90
C LEU A 16 8.74 -1.40 -7.14
N ALA A 17 7.49 -1.06 -7.39
CA ALA A 17 7.08 -0.24 -8.52
C ALA A 17 6.93 1.22 -8.10
N GLN A 18 8.02 2.00 -8.25
CA GLN A 18 8.00 3.45 -8.06
C GLN A 18 7.58 4.11 -9.36
N MET A 19 6.37 4.62 -9.42
CA MET A 19 5.81 5.18 -10.63
C MET A 19 4.89 6.36 -10.34
N ALA A 20 4.81 7.30 -11.29
CA ALA A 20 3.79 8.34 -11.29
C ALA A 20 2.48 7.79 -11.85
N PRO A 21 1.32 8.13 -11.28
CA PRO A 21 0.02 7.86 -11.92
C PRO A 21 -0.16 8.74 -13.17
N VAL A 22 -1.10 8.39 -14.03
CA VAL A 22 -1.81 9.38 -14.84
C VAL A 22 -2.85 10.00 -13.91
N TRP A 23 -2.49 11.10 -13.29
CA TRP A 23 -3.15 11.60 -12.08
C TRP A 23 -4.65 11.86 -12.28
N LEU A 24 -5.46 11.30 -11.38
CA LEU A 24 -6.92 11.29 -11.42
C LEU A 24 -7.51 10.74 -12.73
N ASN A 25 -6.81 9.82 -13.37
CA ASN A 25 -7.32 9.02 -14.48
C ASN A 25 -7.15 7.53 -14.13
N ARG A 26 -8.23 6.91 -13.64
CA ARG A 26 -8.20 5.51 -13.19
C ARG A 26 -7.81 4.54 -14.30
N GLU A 27 -8.39 4.69 -15.49
CA GLU A 27 -8.19 3.76 -16.59
C GLU A 27 -6.73 3.73 -17.05
N GLN A 28 -6.17 4.89 -17.36
CA GLN A 28 -4.78 4.98 -17.82
C GLN A 28 -3.77 4.62 -16.72
N THR A 29 -4.05 4.95 -15.46
CA THR A 29 -3.20 4.53 -14.34
C THR A 29 -3.24 3.01 -14.17
N LEU A 30 -4.41 2.38 -14.32
CA LEU A 30 -4.55 0.93 -14.23
C LEU A 30 -3.79 0.22 -15.36
N GLU A 31 -3.80 0.76 -16.58
CA GLU A 31 -2.98 0.26 -17.69
C GLU A 31 -1.49 0.29 -17.37
N LYS A 32 -0.98 1.39 -16.80
CA LYS A 32 0.41 1.48 -16.32
C LYS A 32 0.70 0.42 -15.26
N ILE A 33 -0.17 0.24 -14.27
CA ILE A 33 -0.04 -0.77 -13.20
C ILE A 33 0.04 -2.17 -13.81
N ILE A 34 -0.80 -2.50 -14.79
CA ILE A 34 -0.77 -3.78 -15.50
C ILE A 34 0.56 -3.97 -16.23
N SER A 35 1.06 -2.95 -16.92
CA SER A 35 2.36 -3.00 -17.60
C SER A 35 3.52 -3.26 -16.62
N TYR A 36 3.55 -2.58 -15.48
CA TYR A 36 4.56 -2.82 -14.43
C TYR A 36 4.44 -4.23 -13.83
N THR A 37 3.22 -4.74 -13.65
CA THR A 37 2.98 -6.11 -13.19
C THR A 37 3.53 -7.13 -14.20
N GLU A 38 3.34 -6.91 -15.49
CA GLU A 38 3.88 -7.77 -16.56
C GLU A 38 5.42 -7.75 -16.57
N ARG A 39 6.02 -6.56 -16.40
CA ARG A 39 7.48 -6.42 -16.30
C ARG A 39 8.03 -7.17 -15.07
N ALA A 40 7.42 -6.99 -13.89
CA ALA A 40 7.80 -7.69 -12.68
C ALA A 40 7.74 -9.23 -12.88
N ALA A 41 6.67 -9.72 -13.50
CA ALA A 41 6.53 -11.14 -13.81
C ALA A 41 7.59 -11.62 -14.81
N SER A 42 7.92 -10.84 -15.85
CA SER A 42 8.96 -11.18 -16.82
C SER A 42 10.36 -11.26 -16.20
N GLU A 43 10.58 -10.53 -15.09
CA GLU A 43 11.78 -10.61 -14.28
C GLU A 43 11.75 -11.71 -13.20
N ALA A 44 10.74 -12.62 -13.27
CA ALA A 44 10.50 -13.70 -12.33
C ALA A 44 10.22 -13.23 -10.89
N CYS A 45 9.65 -12.03 -10.70
CA CYS A 45 9.14 -11.61 -9.41
C CYS A 45 7.84 -12.34 -9.06
N GLN A 46 7.67 -12.67 -7.80
CA GLN A 46 6.48 -13.35 -7.25
C GLN A 46 5.56 -12.36 -6.52
N LEU A 47 6.07 -11.17 -6.24
CA LEU A 47 5.35 -10.06 -5.63
C LEU A 47 5.73 -8.75 -6.32
N VAL A 48 4.74 -7.90 -6.59
CA VAL A 48 4.95 -6.50 -6.94
C VAL A 48 4.14 -5.60 -6.01
N VAL A 49 4.76 -4.51 -5.55
CA VAL A 49 4.17 -3.54 -4.62
C VAL A 49 4.09 -2.17 -5.28
N PHE A 50 2.95 -1.51 -5.16
CA PHE A 50 2.66 -0.16 -5.64
C PHE A 50 2.40 0.80 -4.50
N GLY A 51 2.66 2.10 -4.69
CA GLY A 51 2.54 3.14 -3.66
C GLY A 51 1.12 3.40 -3.15
N GLU A 52 1.00 4.19 -2.08
CA GLU A 52 -0.27 4.59 -1.48
C GLU A 52 -1.10 5.42 -2.44
N ALA A 53 -2.41 5.15 -2.49
CA ALA A 53 -3.40 5.87 -3.29
C ALA A 53 -2.98 6.08 -4.76
N LEU A 54 -2.07 5.24 -5.30
CA LEU A 54 -1.58 5.35 -6.67
C LEU A 54 -2.73 5.34 -7.69
N LEU A 55 -3.77 4.55 -7.43
CA LEU A 55 -4.95 4.47 -8.29
C LEU A 55 -6.15 5.17 -7.63
N PRO A 56 -6.62 6.31 -8.12
CA PRO A 56 -6.21 7.05 -9.31
C PRO A 56 -5.14 8.11 -9.05
N GLY A 57 -4.68 8.33 -7.83
CA GLY A 57 -3.70 9.32 -7.42
C GLY A 57 -3.97 9.90 -6.03
N TYR A 58 -2.90 10.32 -5.34
CA TYR A 58 -2.97 11.01 -4.06
C TYR A 58 -3.61 12.40 -4.22
N PRO A 59 -4.39 12.91 -3.23
CA PRO A 59 -5.16 14.15 -3.36
C PRO A 59 -4.29 15.42 -3.24
N PHE A 60 -3.29 15.57 -4.10
CA PHE A 60 -2.35 16.70 -4.09
C PHE A 60 -3.01 18.08 -4.25
N TRP A 61 -4.26 18.15 -4.76
CA TRP A 61 -4.94 19.43 -4.91
C TRP A 61 -5.29 20.11 -3.59
N LEU A 62 -5.49 19.33 -2.51
CA LEU A 62 -5.99 19.87 -1.22
C LEU A 62 -5.14 21.02 -0.69
N GLU A 63 -3.82 20.84 -0.64
CA GLU A 63 -2.88 21.87 -0.19
C GLU A 63 -2.76 23.04 -1.18
N ARG A 64 -3.11 22.82 -2.46
CA ARG A 64 -2.87 23.76 -3.56
C ARG A 64 -4.09 24.61 -3.93
N THR A 65 -5.25 24.28 -3.38
CA THR A 65 -6.53 24.92 -3.72
C THR A 65 -7.33 25.34 -2.48
N ASP A 66 -6.67 25.61 -1.36
CA ASP A 66 -7.31 25.94 -0.08
C ASP A 66 -8.35 24.88 0.35
N GLY A 67 -7.90 23.63 0.48
CA GLY A 67 -8.74 22.44 0.71
C GLY A 67 -9.64 22.52 1.94
N ALA A 68 -9.23 23.27 2.97
CA ALA A 68 -10.00 23.44 4.19
C ALA A 68 -11.14 24.47 4.08
N ARG A 69 -11.24 25.20 2.95
CA ARG A 69 -12.28 26.22 2.75
C ARG A 69 -13.66 25.57 2.63
N PHE A 70 -14.50 25.83 3.62
CA PHE A 70 -15.86 25.28 3.65
C PHE A 70 -16.68 25.77 2.45
N ASN A 71 -17.43 24.85 1.83
CA ASN A 71 -18.35 25.11 0.74
C ASN A 71 -17.71 25.70 -0.54
N SER A 72 -16.40 25.49 -0.75
CA SER A 72 -15.68 25.94 -1.94
C SER A 72 -16.20 25.24 -3.22
N PRO A 73 -16.56 25.96 -4.29
CA PRO A 73 -16.90 25.35 -5.58
C PRO A 73 -15.75 24.51 -6.14
N ILE A 74 -14.52 25.00 -6.05
CA ILE A 74 -13.32 24.28 -6.52
C ILE A 74 -13.18 22.91 -5.84
N GLN A 75 -13.34 22.87 -4.52
CA GLN A 75 -13.27 21.60 -3.77
C GLN A 75 -14.39 20.63 -4.20
N LYS A 76 -15.61 21.13 -4.42
CA LYS A 76 -16.74 20.31 -4.88
C LYS A 76 -16.51 19.71 -6.27
N ASP A 77 -16.00 20.51 -7.20
CA ASP A 77 -15.75 20.07 -8.57
C ASP A 77 -14.64 19.01 -8.62
N ILE A 78 -13.50 19.27 -7.94
CA ILE A 78 -12.40 18.30 -7.90
C ILE A 78 -12.83 17.03 -7.15
N HIS A 79 -13.53 17.13 -6.02
CA HIS A 79 -14.03 15.99 -5.28
C HIS A 79 -15.01 15.13 -6.11
N ALA A 80 -15.91 15.77 -6.86
CA ALA A 80 -16.84 15.04 -7.74
C ALA A 80 -16.08 14.24 -8.82
N HIS A 81 -15.04 14.83 -9.43
CA HIS A 81 -14.16 14.13 -10.36
C HIS A 81 -13.41 12.99 -9.67
N TYR A 82 -12.84 13.23 -8.51
CA TYR A 82 -12.13 12.21 -7.71
C TYR A 82 -13.01 11.01 -7.37
N LEU A 83 -14.27 11.27 -6.98
CA LEU A 83 -15.28 10.24 -6.76
C LEU A 83 -15.54 9.37 -8.01
N GLN A 84 -15.57 9.99 -9.20
CA GLN A 84 -15.75 9.25 -10.45
C GLN A 84 -14.54 8.36 -10.79
N GLN A 85 -13.34 8.83 -10.46
CA GLN A 85 -12.09 8.13 -10.73
C GLN A 85 -11.73 7.11 -9.63
N ALA A 86 -12.36 7.17 -8.45
CA ALA A 86 -12.13 6.22 -7.37
C ALA A 86 -12.56 4.79 -7.73
N VAL A 87 -11.89 3.82 -7.13
CA VAL A 87 -12.04 2.39 -7.41
C VAL A 87 -13.30 1.83 -6.73
N GLN A 88 -14.16 1.19 -7.50
CA GLN A 88 -15.26 0.38 -6.99
C GLN A 88 -14.93 -1.11 -7.14
N ILE A 89 -14.36 -1.68 -6.09
CA ILE A 89 -13.90 -3.07 -6.08
C ILE A 89 -15.04 -4.04 -6.39
N GLU A 90 -16.20 -3.83 -5.76
CA GLU A 90 -17.39 -4.68 -5.90
C GLU A 90 -18.00 -4.60 -7.30
N ARG A 91 -17.72 -3.55 -8.06
CA ARG A 91 -18.14 -3.41 -9.47
C ARG A 91 -17.11 -3.96 -10.45
N GLY A 92 -15.97 -4.43 -9.96
CA GLY A 92 -14.97 -5.09 -10.76
C GLY A 92 -13.97 -4.18 -11.45
N ASP A 93 -13.76 -2.96 -10.97
CA ASP A 93 -12.78 -2.02 -11.54
C ASP A 93 -11.35 -2.61 -11.55
N LEU A 94 -11.05 -3.57 -10.66
CA LEU A 94 -9.75 -4.27 -10.62
C LEU A 94 -9.74 -5.62 -11.35
N ASN A 95 -10.81 -6.05 -12.01
CA ASN A 95 -10.90 -7.38 -12.63
C ASN A 95 -9.81 -7.63 -13.70
N SER A 96 -9.40 -6.61 -14.46
CA SER A 96 -8.32 -6.73 -15.45
C SER A 96 -6.98 -7.03 -14.77
N LEU A 97 -6.68 -6.37 -13.65
CA LEU A 97 -5.48 -6.59 -12.85
C LEU A 97 -5.51 -7.96 -12.16
N CYS A 98 -6.67 -8.38 -11.63
CA CYS A 98 -6.87 -9.71 -11.04
C CYS A 98 -6.59 -10.82 -12.05
N ARG A 99 -7.14 -10.70 -13.27
CA ARG A 99 -6.84 -11.64 -14.36
C ARG A 99 -5.35 -11.67 -14.70
N LYS A 100 -4.69 -10.50 -14.69
CA LYS A 100 -3.25 -10.41 -14.95
C LYS A 100 -2.43 -11.08 -13.85
N ALA A 101 -2.77 -10.86 -12.58
CA ALA A 101 -2.16 -11.52 -11.43
C ALA A 101 -2.22 -13.06 -11.56
N ALA A 102 -3.41 -13.59 -11.87
CA ALA A 102 -3.61 -15.03 -12.10
C ALA A 102 -2.81 -15.56 -13.30
N GLN A 103 -2.87 -14.87 -14.45
CA GLN A 103 -2.15 -15.27 -15.66
C GLN A 103 -0.63 -15.33 -15.47
N LYS A 104 -0.10 -14.44 -14.65
CA LYS A 104 1.35 -14.34 -14.39
C LYS A 104 1.78 -15.03 -13.11
N SER A 105 0.84 -15.55 -12.32
CA SER A 105 1.09 -16.15 -11.00
C SER A 105 1.89 -15.22 -10.09
N ILE A 106 1.56 -13.92 -10.08
CA ILE A 106 2.23 -12.88 -9.29
C ILE A 106 1.24 -12.26 -8.30
N ALA A 107 1.66 -12.12 -7.04
CA ALA A 107 0.91 -11.38 -6.03
C ALA A 107 1.13 -9.87 -6.17
N ILE A 108 0.11 -9.07 -5.80
CA ILE A 108 0.14 -7.61 -5.95
C ILE A 108 -0.33 -6.95 -4.65
N PHE A 109 0.45 -5.98 -4.14
CA PHE A 109 -0.05 -4.96 -3.23
C PHE A 109 -0.26 -3.65 -3.98
N LEU A 110 -1.48 -3.11 -3.89
CA LEU A 110 -1.87 -1.88 -4.58
C LEU A 110 -2.50 -0.89 -3.60
N GLY A 111 -1.90 0.30 -3.47
CA GLY A 111 -2.57 1.43 -2.83
C GLY A 111 -3.57 2.08 -3.79
N CYS A 112 -4.82 2.18 -3.37
CA CYS A 112 -5.87 2.81 -4.18
C CYS A 112 -6.81 3.67 -3.33
N VAL A 113 -7.62 4.48 -4.00
CA VAL A 113 -8.72 5.21 -3.39
C VAL A 113 -10.01 4.46 -3.70
N GLU A 114 -10.58 3.85 -2.66
CA GLU A 114 -11.78 3.04 -2.73
C GLU A 114 -13.03 3.89 -2.56
N ARG A 115 -14.04 3.65 -3.40
CA ARG A 115 -15.41 4.15 -3.28
C ARG A 115 -16.36 2.97 -3.07
N PRO A 116 -16.54 2.50 -1.83
CA PRO A 116 -17.25 1.27 -1.55
C PRO A 116 -18.78 1.44 -1.64
N LEU A 117 -19.48 0.37 -1.96
CA LEU A 117 -20.95 0.33 -2.01
C LEU A 117 -21.57 0.32 -0.60
N ASP A 118 -20.89 -0.27 0.38
CA ASP A 118 -21.35 -0.37 1.78
C ASP A 118 -21.44 0.98 2.52
N ARG A 119 -21.03 2.07 1.86
CA ARG A 119 -21.05 3.46 2.38
C ARG A 119 -21.86 4.42 1.52
N GLY A 120 -22.86 3.92 0.81
CA GLY A 120 -23.71 4.74 -0.05
C GLY A 120 -23.04 5.28 -1.31
N GLY A 121 -21.79 4.86 -1.61
CA GLY A 121 -21.07 5.21 -2.84
C GLY A 121 -20.61 6.66 -2.96
N HIS A 122 -20.55 7.42 -1.85
CA HIS A 122 -20.11 8.82 -1.85
C HIS A 122 -18.99 9.11 -0.84
N SER A 123 -18.54 8.11 -0.10
CA SER A 123 -17.37 8.19 0.77
C SER A 123 -16.16 7.56 0.09
N LEU A 124 -14.98 8.13 0.35
CA LEU A 124 -13.70 7.66 -0.17
C LEU A 124 -12.83 7.14 0.96
N TYR A 125 -12.08 6.10 0.68
CA TYR A 125 -11.11 5.51 1.61
C TYR A 125 -9.76 5.33 0.92
N CYS A 126 -8.68 5.65 1.62
CA CYS A 126 -7.36 5.19 1.23
C CYS A 126 -7.26 3.71 1.58
N THR A 127 -7.11 2.86 0.58
CA THR A 127 -7.20 1.41 0.74
C THR A 127 -5.98 0.70 0.17
N LEU A 128 -5.43 -0.22 0.96
CA LEU A 128 -4.41 -1.17 0.52
C LEU A 128 -5.09 -2.48 0.14
N VAL A 129 -4.92 -2.87 -1.12
CA VAL A 129 -5.49 -4.08 -1.71
C VAL A 129 -4.39 -5.11 -1.91
N TYR A 130 -4.60 -6.33 -1.40
CA TYR A 130 -3.78 -7.48 -1.73
C TYR A 130 -4.53 -8.40 -2.70
N ILE A 131 -3.93 -8.62 -3.87
CA ILE A 131 -4.39 -9.59 -4.88
C ILE A 131 -3.41 -10.76 -4.86
N ASP A 132 -3.89 -11.95 -4.57
CA ASP A 132 -3.05 -13.12 -4.52
C ASP A 132 -2.64 -13.64 -5.91
N GLN A 133 -1.78 -14.64 -5.96
CA GLN A 133 -1.28 -15.25 -7.20
C GLN A 133 -2.35 -15.92 -8.06
N ASN A 134 -3.55 -16.15 -7.51
CA ASN A 134 -4.71 -16.68 -8.22
C ASN A 134 -5.62 -15.57 -8.76
N GLY A 135 -5.26 -14.30 -8.51
CA GLY A 135 -6.05 -13.14 -8.89
C GLY A 135 -7.24 -12.87 -7.96
N ILE A 136 -7.21 -13.38 -6.74
CA ILE A 136 -8.28 -13.18 -5.76
C ILE A 136 -7.92 -11.99 -4.88
N ILE A 137 -8.82 -11.00 -4.82
CA ILE A 137 -8.71 -9.89 -3.89
C ILE A 137 -9.00 -10.40 -2.48
N GLN A 138 -8.04 -10.26 -1.58
CA GLN A 138 -8.17 -10.58 -0.18
C GLN A 138 -8.85 -9.43 0.60
N PRO A 139 -9.29 -9.64 1.86
CA PRO A 139 -9.89 -8.56 2.67
C PRO A 139 -9.05 -7.29 2.65
N THR A 140 -9.63 -6.19 2.14
CA THR A 140 -8.95 -4.92 1.93
C THR A 140 -8.73 -4.16 3.23
N HIS A 141 -7.59 -3.47 3.32
CA HIS A 141 -7.24 -2.62 4.45
C HIS A 141 -7.52 -1.14 4.13
N ARG A 142 -8.59 -0.57 4.70
CA ARG A 142 -8.86 0.86 4.69
C ARG A 142 -8.00 1.53 5.75
N LYS A 143 -7.23 2.55 5.39
CA LYS A 143 -6.37 3.32 6.29
C LYS A 143 -7.11 3.72 7.55
N LEU A 144 -6.61 3.33 8.73
CA LEU A 144 -7.29 3.52 10.02
C LEU A 144 -7.62 4.99 10.27
N MET A 145 -6.65 5.86 10.00
CA MET A 145 -6.78 7.30 10.18
C MET A 145 -6.07 8.03 9.04
N PRO A 146 -6.79 8.74 8.17
CA PRO A 146 -6.19 9.65 7.21
C PRO A 146 -5.35 10.72 7.92
N SER A 147 -4.22 11.10 7.31
CA SER A 147 -3.26 12.02 7.90
C SER A 147 -3.57 13.45 7.46
N TYR A 148 -3.57 14.39 8.40
CA TYR A 148 -3.67 15.82 8.19
C TYR A 148 -4.75 16.21 7.15
N GLU A 149 -4.38 16.78 5.99
CA GLU A 149 -5.28 17.22 4.92
C GLU A 149 -6.09 16.09 4.26
N GLU A 150 -5.59 14.85 4.29
CA GLU A 150 -6.32 13.68 3.77
C GLU A 150 -7.71 13.53 4.40
N ARG A 151 -7.88 13.99 5.66
CA ARG A 151 -9.15 13.98 6.40
C ARG A 151 -10.24 14.82 5.77
N LEU A 152 -9.87 15.73 4.85
CA LEU A 152 -10.82 16.54 4.10
C LEU A 152 -11.51 15.74 2.97
N THR A 153 -10.94 14.61 2.58
CA THR A 153 -11.47 13.81 1.47
C THR A 153 -11.64 12.32 1.78
N TRP A 154 -10.85 11.74 2.69
CA TRP A 154 -10.93 10.32 3.04
C TRP A 154 -11.56 10.09 4.41
N ALA A 155 -12.41 9.06 4.49
CA ALA A 155 -12.99 8.59 5.74
C ALA A 155 -12.02 7.67 6.50
N GLN A 156 -12.26 7.53 7.80
CA GLN A 156 -11.54 6.61 8.67
C GLN A 156 -11.88 5.16 8.32
N GLY A 157 -10.84 4.33 8.26
CA GLY A 157 -10.98 2.89 8.08
C GLY A 157 -11.32 2.13 9.37
N ASP A 158 -11.20 0.82 9.29
CA ASP A 158 -11.49 -0.12 10.38
C ASP A 158 -10.42 -1.23 10.44
N GLY A 159 -10.54 -2.11 11.43
CA GLY A 159 -9.58 -3.22 11.61
C GLY A 159 -9.79 -4.40 10.67
N HIS A 160 -10.75 -4.36 9.75
CA HIS A 160 -11.08 -5.49 8.88
C HIS A 160 -9.89 -6.02 8.09
N GLY A 161 -9.08 -5.12 7.55
CA GLY A 161 -7.93 -5.43 6.71
C GLY A 161 -6.61 -5.59 7.47
N LEU A 162 -6.58 -5.49 8.81
CA LEU A 162 -5.39 -5.79 9.60
C LEU A 162 -5.15 -7.31 9.64
N ARG A 163 -4.74 -7.85 8.50
CA ARG A 163 -4.55 -9.28 8.24
C ARG A 163 -3.21 -9.52 7.57
N VAL A 164 -2.75 -10.76 7.72
CA VAL A 164 -1.58 -11.26 7.00
C VAL A 164 -2.01 -12.36 6.04
N HIS A 165 -1.22 -12.57 5.00
CA HIS A 165 -1.52 -13.51 3.92
C HIS A 165 -0.31 -14.42 3.65
N PRO A 166 -0.52 -15.71 3.36
CA PRO A 166 0.58 -16.59 2.97
C PRO A 166 1.06 -16.26 1.54
N LEU A 167 2.37 -16.24 1.34
CA LEU A 167 3.00 -16.11 0.03
C LEU A 167 4.28 -16.94 -0.03
N GLY A 168 4.21 -18.14 -0.61
CA GLY A 168 5.28 -19.11 -0.56
C GLY A 168 5.66 -19.46 0.89
N PRO A 169 6.94 -19.35 1.29
CA PRO A 169 7.36 -19.58 2.67
C PRO A 169 7.12 -18.36 3.59
N PHE A 170 6.65 -17.25 3.05
CA PHE A 170 6.47 -15.98 3.78
C PHE A 170 5.02 -15.76 4.21
N VAL A 171 4.88 -14.91 5.23
CA VAL A 171 3.62 -14.33 5.70
C VAL A 171 3.72 -12.82 5.55
N ILE A 172 2.84 -12.24 4.72
CA ILE A 172 2.94 -10.86 4.30
C ILE A 172 1.74 -10.04 4.80
N GLY A 173 2.00 -8.85 5.32
CA GLY A 173 1.00 -7.86 5.69
C GLY A 173 1.40 -6.47 5.19
N GLY A 174 0.59 -5.46 5.49
CA GLY A 174 0.96 -4.11 5.08
C GLY A 174 0.07 -3.02 5.67
N LEU A 175 0.61 -1.80 5.68
CA LEU A 175 0.00 -0.58 6.21
C LEU A 175 0.23 0.61 5.27
N ASN A 176 -0.66 1.61 5.38
CA ASN A 176 -0.59 2.85 4.60
C ASN A 176 0.12 3.96 5.38
N CYS A 177 1.17 4.57 4.80
CA CYS A 177 1.77 5.82 5.22
C CYS A 177 2.08 5.90 6.74
N TRP A 178 1.55 6.89 7.42
CA TRP A 178 1.78 7.13 8.85
C TRP A 178 1.22 6.05 9.78
N GLU A 179 0.36 5.15 9.30
CA GLU A 179 0.00 3.95 10.07
C GLU A 179 1.22 3.09 10.43
N ASN A 180 2.25 3.14 9.59
CA ASN A 180 3.51 2.45 9.85
C ASN A 180 4.22 2.96 11.11
N TRP A 181 3.87 4.14 11.62
CA TRP A 181 4.35 4.66 12.89
C TRP A 181 3.48 4.28 14.09
N LEU A 182 2.31 3.63 13.88
CA LEU A 182 1.42 3.18 14.96
C LEU A 182 1.90 1.84 15.54
N PRO A 183 2.47 1.79 16.77
CA PRO A 183 3.01 0.55 17.32
C PRO A 183 1.99 -0.58 17.41
N LEU A 184 0.73 -0.28 17.77
CA LEU A 184 -0.31 -1.31 17.92
C LEU A 184 -0.77 -1.89 16.60
N ALA A 185 -0.78 -1.09 15.51
CA ALA A 185 -1.10 -1.58 14.18
C ALA A 185 -0.05 -2.59 13.69
N ARG A 186 1.24 -2.27 13.86
CA ARG A 186 2.33 -3.19 13.57
C ARG A 186 2.27 -4.44 14.44
N ALA A 187 2.10 -4.27 15.76
CA ALA A 187 2.00 -5.39 16.69
C ALA A 187 0.86 -6.36 16.33
N ALA A 188 -0.27 -5.84 15.81
CA ALA A 188 -1.38 -6.66 15.34
C ALA A 188 -0.98 -7.55 14.14
N LEU A 189 -0.12 -7.08 13.25
CA LEU A 189 0.41 -7.87 12.14
C LEU A 189 1.49 -8.85 12.61
N TYR A 190 2.43 -8.41 13.46
CA TYR A 190 3.47 -9.28 14.03
C TYR A 190 2.88 -10.48 14.78
N ALA A 191 1.84 -10.25 15.59
CA ALA A 191 1.16 -11.29 16.35
C ALA A 191 0.50 -12.37 15.46
N GLN A 192 0.30 -12.08 14.16
CA GLN A 192 -0.21 -13.03 13.16
C GLN A 192 0.92 -13.75 12.41
N GLY A 193 2.18 -13.50 12.78
CA GLY A 193 3.34 -14.16 12.17
C GLY A 193 3.91 -13.45 10.96
N GLU A 194 3.60 -12.16 10.76
CA GLU A 194 4.16 -11.35 9.68
C GLU A 194 5.69 -11.46 9.63
N ASN A 195 6.22 -11.63 8.44
CA ASN A 195 7.67 -11.69 8.20
C ASN A 195 8.10 -10.98 6.90
N ILE A 196 7.11 -10.44 6.16
CA ILE A 196 7.28 -9.37 5.17
C ILE A 196 6.27 -8.30 5.49
N HIS A 197 6.75 -7.09 5.78
CA HIS A 197 5.92 -5.92 6.00
C HIS A 197 5.95 -5.02 4.78
N VAL A 198 4.77 -4.70 4.22
CA VAL A 198 4.60 -3.75 3.12
C VAL A 198 4.19 -2.40 3.68
N ALA A 199 5.01 -1.38 3.44
CA ALA A 199 4.73 -0.01 3.81
C ALA A 199 4.56 0.85 2.56
N VAL A 200 3.35 1.30 2.27
CA VAL A 200 3.09 2.13 1.09
C VAL A 200 2.95 3.60 1.47
N TRP A 201 3.47 4.49 0.63
CA TRP A 201 3.61 5.92 0.90
C TRP A 201 3.17 6.76 -0.30
N PRO A 202 2.66 8.00 -0.07
CA PRO A 202 2.25 8.88 -1.17
C PRO A 202 3.44 9.49 -1.92
N GLY A 203 4.61 9.58 -1.24
CA GLY A 203 5.82 10.16 -1.79
C GLY A 203 6.76 10.65 -0.69
N CYS A 204 7.99 11.02 -1.06
CA CYS A 204 9.04 11.61 -0.24
C CYS A 204 9.89 10.61 0.56
N GLN A 205 11.20 10.64 0.29
CA GLN A 205 12.23 9.85 0.96
C GLN A 205 12.20 9.98 2.50
N ARG A 206 11.90 11.17 3.04
CA ARG A 206 11.82 11.40 4.49
C ARG A 206 10.82 10.48 5.20
N ASN A 207 9.83 9.95 4.47
CA ASN A 207 8.83 9.05 5.04
C ASN A 207 9.36 7.62 5.18
N THR A 208 10.38 7.23 4.40
CA THR A 208 10.83 5.85 4.30
C THR A 208 12.17 5.58 4.98
N ILE A 209 13.07 6.57 4.97
CA ILE A 209 14.47 6.37 5.34
C ILE A 209 14.69 5.92 6.80
N ASP A 210 13.91 6.42 7.73
CA ASP A 210 14.05 6.09 9.15
C ASP A 210 13.20 4.90 9.56
N ILE A 211 11.94 4.87 9.12
CA ILE A 211 10.96 3.89 9.58
C ILE A 211 11.17 2.50 8.98
N THR A 212 11.65 2.41 7.73
CA THR A 212 11.83 1.12 7.06
C THR A 212 12.84 0.23 7.80
N PRO A 213 14.07 0.68 8.09
CA PRO A 213 15.04 -0.13 8.84
C PRO A 213 14.63 -0.29 10.32
N PHE A 214 13.88 0.68 10.89
CA PHE A 214 13.36 0.57 12.24
C PHE A 214 12.37 -0.60 12.36
N ILE A 215 11.35 -0.67 11.49
CA ILE A 215 10.37 -1.76 11.48
C ILE A 215 11.07 -3.10 11.21
N ALA A 216 12.03 -3.14 10.30
CA ALA A 216 12.77 -4.34 9.98
C ALA A 216 13.49 -4.92 11.20
N LYS A 217 14.17 -4.06 11.99
CA LYS A 217 14.82 -4.43 13.25
C LYS A 217 13.82 -4.79 14.35
N GLU A 218 12.73 -4.05 14.49
CA GLU A 218 11.68 -4.30 15.48
C GLU A 218 11.00 -5.66 15.27
N ALA A 219 10.63 -5.95 14.02
CA ALA A 219 9.88 -7.16 13.65
C ALA A 219 10.77 -8.37 13.33
N ARG A 220 12.06 -8.17 13.08
CA ARG A 220 12.95 -9.16 12.48
C ARG A 220 12.34 -9.72 11.19
N ALA A 221 11.93 -8.81 10.29
CA ALA A 221 11.22 -9.07 9.06
C ALA A 221 11.80 -8.25 7.90
N TYR A 222 11.52 -8.66 6.67
CA TYR A 222 11.76 -7.78 5.53
C TYR A 222 10.72 -6.66 5.52
N VAL A 223 11.16 -5.44 5.17
CA VAL A 223 10.26 -4.30 5.00
C VAL A 223 10.41 -3.73 3.61
N ILE A 224 9.31 -3.80 2.85
CA ILE A 224 9.21 -3.27 1.49
C ILE A 224 8.47 -1.94 1.56
N SER A 225 9.18 -0.84 1.46
CA SER A 225 8.59 0.50 1.39
C SER A 225 8.48 0.94 -0.06
N VAL A 226 7.26 1.25 -0.54
CA VAL A 226 7.03 1.78 -1.88
C VAL A 226 6.41 3.16 -1.79
N SER A 227 7.07 4.13 -2.41
CA SER A 227 6.76 5.55 -2.32
C SER A 227 6.35 6.11 -3.67
N GLY A 228 5.39 7.03 -3.68
CA GLY A 228 4.89 7.67 -4.88
C GLY A 228 5.91 8.60 -5.54
N LEU A 229 5.73 8.82 -6.82
CA LEU A 229 6.44 9.82 -7.61
C LEU A 229 5.40 10.71 -8.27
N MET A 230 5.60 12.03 -8.23
CA MET A 230 4.70 12.99 -8.88
C MET A 230 5.44 14.28 -9.21
N ARG A 231 5.40 14.68 -10.47
CA ARG A 231 5.92 15.94 -10.97
C ARG A 231 4.78 16.84 -11.42
N LYS A 232 5.04 18.13 -11.50
CA LYS A 232 4.11 19.10 -12.06
C LYS A 232 3.68 18.75 -13.49
N SER A 233 4.57 18.15 -14.28
CA SER A 233 4.28 17.67 -15.64
C SER A 233 3.38 16.43 -15.70
N ASP A 234 3.14 15.76 -14.58
CA ASP A 234 2.34 14.52 -14.55
C ASP A 234 0.83 14.79 -14.37
N PHE A 235 0.43 16.07 -14.21
CA PHE A 235 -0.97 16.45 -14.20
C PHE A 235 -1.54 16.46 -15.63
N PRO A 236 -2.60 15.68 -15.92
CA PRO A 236 -3.23 15.67 -17.24
C PRO A 236 -3.96 16.97 -17.55
N ASP A 237 -3.99 17.37 -18.82
CA ASP A 237 -4.67 18.59 -19.31
C ASP A 237 -6.16 18.64 -18.96
N GLY A 238 -6.84 17.51 -18.79
CA GLY A 238 -8.26 17.44 -18.42
C GLY A 238 -8.54 17.52 -16.93
N THR A 239 -7.55 17.81 -16.09
CA THR A 239 -7.71 17.94 -14.64
C THR A 239 -8.59 19.14 -14.29
N PRO A 240 -9.66 19.01 -13.47
CA PRO A 240 -10.45 20.15 -13.03
C PRO A 240 -9.58 21.17 -12.26
N HIS A 241 -9.74 22.45 -12.59
CA HIS A 241 -8.99 23.57 -11.97
C HIS A 241 -7.46 23.43 -12.07
N LEU A 242 -6.96 22.84 -13.14
CA LEU A 242 -5.54 22.57 -13.39
C LEU A 242 -4.67 23.80 -13.20
N ASP A 243 -5.06 24.96 -13.77
CA ASP A 243 -4.30 26.21 -13.68
C ASP A 243 -4.06 26.62 -12.22
N THR A 244 -5.08 26.50 -11.36
CA THR A 244 -4.98 26.82 -9.93
C THR A 244 -4.02 25.85 -9.22
N ILE A 245 -4.12 24.56 -9.53
CA ILE A 245 -3.23 23.51 -8.96
C ILE A 245 -1.79 23.78 -9.38
N LEU A 246 -1.55 24.02 -10.67
CA LEU A 246 -0.21 24.25 -11.21
C LEU A 246 0.43 25.54 -10.71
N ALA A 247 -0.37 26.60 -10.56
CA ALA A 247 0.13 27.89 -10.04
C ALA A 247 0.70 27.77 -8.61
N ASN A 248 0.16 26.83 -7.81
CA ASN A 248 0.54 26.59 -6.42
C ASN A 248 1.40 25.32 -6.25
N SER A 249 1.91 24.74 -7.34
CA SER A 249 2.70 23.50 -7.31
C SER A 249 4.18 23.79 -7.55
N GLU A 250 5.02 23.10 -6.78
CA GLU A 250 6.45 22.94 -7.07
C GLU A 250 6.66 21.97 -8.23
N ASP A 251 7.85 21.95 -8.85
CA ASP A 251 8.15 21.05 -9.97
C ASP A 251 8.11 19.57 -9.57
N LEU A 252 8.44 19.27 -8.32
CA LEU A 252 8.47 17.92 -7.77
C LEU A 252 7.61 17.85 -6.50
N LEU A 253 6.42 17.21 -6.60
CA LEU A 253 5.46 17.08 -5.50
C LEU A 253 5.76 15.86 -4.63
N ALA A 254 6.23 14.77 -5.27
CA ALA A 254 6.62 13.54 -4.60
C ALA A 254 7.88 12.99 -5.27
N ASN A 255 8.95 12.76 -4.48
CA ASN A 255 10.27 12.44 -5.02
C ASN A 255 10.64 10.96 -4.97
N GLY A 256 9.69 10.07 -4.64
CA GLY A 256 9.96 8.64 -4.48
C GLY A 256 10.47 8.30 -3.08
N GLY A 257 11.56 7.53 -3.02
CA GLY A 257 12.14 7.02 -1.78
C GLY A 257 11.79 5.55 -1.51
N SER A 258 11.36 4.80 -2.53
CA SER A 258 11.13 3.36 -2.39
C SER A 258 12.41 2.64 -2.02
N CYS A 259 12.31 1.73 -1.04
CA CYS A 259 13.46 1.03 -0.48
C CYS A 259 13.06 -0.33 0.11
N LEU A 260 14.05 -1.18 0.40
CA LEU A 260 13.85 -2.47 1.03
C LEU A 260 14.94 -2.72 2.06
N ALA A 261 14.52 -3.03 3.30
CA ALA A 261 15.42 -3.42 4.37
C ALA A 261 15.27 -4.91 4.73
N GLY A 262 16.39 -5.55 5.09
CA GLY A 262 16.46 -6.91 5.59
C GLY A 262 16.07 -7.01 7.08
N PRO A 263 15.91 -8.24 7.63
CA PRO A 263 15.54 -8.46 9.04
C PRO A 263 16.58 -7.94 10.05
N ASP A 264 17.80 -7.69 9.61
CA ASP A 264 18.90 -7.04 10.34
C ASP A 264 18.81 -5.51 10.30
N GLY A 265 17.94 -4.97 9.44
CA GLY A 265 17.77 -3.54 9.18
C GLY A 265 18.72 -2.97 8.14
N ASP A 266 19.55 -3.80 7.52
CA ASP A 266 20.43 -3.36 6.44
C ASP A 266 19.67 -3.24 5.11
N TRP A 267 20.12 -2.31 4.26
CA TRP A 267 19.47 -2.07 2.98
C TRP A 267 19.79 -3.18 1.97
N LEU A 268 18.74 -3.77 1.38
CA LEU A 268 18.84 -4.54 0.13
C LEU A 268 18.62 -3.65 -1.09
N ILE A 269 17.77 -2.64 -0.93
CA ILE A 269 17.56 -1.56 -1.89
C ILE A 269 17.53 -0.25 -1.08
N GLU A 270 18.53 0.61 -1.29
CA GLU A 270 18.54 1.95 -0.71
C GLU A 270 17.43 2.82 -1.30
N PRO A 271 17.00 3.90 -0.59
CA PRO A 271 15.94 4.78 -1.07
C PRO A 271 16.18 5.33 -2.47
N ARG A 272 15.31 5.03 -3.41
CA ARG A 272 15.35 5.47 -4.81
C ARG A 272 14.65 6.82 -4.95
N ILE A 273 15.39 7.84 -5.39
CA ILE A 273 14.93 9.23 -5.40
C ILE A 273 14.86 9.75 -6.84
N GLY A 274 13.71 10.36 -7.18
CA GLY A 274 13.54 11.11 -8.42
C GLY A 274 13.45 10.29 -9.71
N GLU A 275 13.52 8.97 -9.63
CA GLU A 275 13.48 8.07 -10.78
C GLU A 275 12.22 7.19 -10.79
N GLU A 276 11.58 7.08 -11.93
CA GLU A 276 10.50 6.12 -12.16
C GLU A 276 11.12 4.77 -12.56
N GLY A 277 10.71 3.69 -11.88
CA GLY A 277 11.32 2.39 -12.17
C GLY A 277 10.69 1.22 -11.44
N LEU A 278 11.16 0.03 -11.84
CA LEU A 278 10.89 -1.24 -11.17
C LEU A 278 12.20 -1.72 -10.53
N PHE A 279 12.24 -1.74 -9.22
CA PHE A 279 13.42 -2.16 -8.44
C PHE A 279 13.17 -3.53 -7.86
N THR A 280 14.10 -4.46 -8.03
CA THR A 280 13.90 -5.86 -7.63
C THR A 280 15.00 -6.35 -6.71
N ALA A 281 14.64 -7.25 -5.78
CA ALA A 281 15.57 -7.94 -4.91
C ALA A 281 15.12 -9.37 -4.65
N VAL A 282 16.06 -10.23 -4.30
CA VAL A 282 15.79 -11.60 -3.84
C VAL A 282 15.88 -11.61 -2.32
N ILE A 283 14.82 -12.06 -1.66
CA ILE A 283 14.74 -12.25 -0.21
C ILE A 283 14.78 -13.73 0.15
N ASN A 284 15.28 -14.04 1.35
CA ASN A 284 15.45 -15.41 1.82
C ASN A 284 14.86 -15.58 3.22
N HIS A 285 13.92 -16.52 3.38
CA HIS A 285 13.28 -16.81 4.65
C HIS A 285 14.26 -17.26 5.75
N GLN A 286 15.41 -17.84 5.37
CA GLN A 286 16.45 -18.25 6.31
C GLN A 286 17.00 -17.03 7.11
N CYS A 287 17.09 -15.85 6.50
CA CYS A 287 17.56 -14.64 7.20
C CYS A 287 16.63 -14.24 8.34
N ILE A 288 15.31 -14.38 8.14
CA ILE A 288 14.31 -14.10 9.19
C ILE A 288 14.51 -15.07 10.36
N ARG A 289 14.70 -16.38 10.09
CA ARG A 289 14.93 -17.38 11.13
C ARG A 289 16.21 -17.11 11.91
N ALA A 290 17.25 -16.65 11.23
CA ALA A 290 18.52 -16.32 11.87
C ALA A 290 18.36 -15.12 12.81
N GLU A 291 17.74 -14.04 12.34
CA GLU A 291 17.57 -12.82 13.13
C GLU A 291 16.58 -12.99 14.30
N ARG A 292 15.53 -13.80 14.14
CA ARG A 292 14.59 -14.11 15.23
C ARG A 292 15.17 -15.02 16.30
N GLN A 293 16.34 -15.59 16.13
CA GLN A 293 17.04 -16.31 17.19
C GLN A 293 17.36 -15.40 18.38
N ASN A 294 17.78 -14.17 18.11
CA ASN A 294 18.10 -13.19 19.16
C ASN A 294 16.87 -12.48 19.73
N PHE A 295 15.89 -12.22 18.89
CA PHE A 295 14.70 -11.45 19.25
C PHE A 295 13.53 -11.79 18.36
N ASP A 296 12.51 -12.43 18.92
CA ASP A 296 11.22 -12.65 18.26
C ASP A 296 10.10 -11.94 19.03
N PRO A 297 9.63 -10.77 18.56
CA PRO A 297 8.67 -9.96 19.33
C PRO A 297 7.32 -10.64 19.52
N SER A 298 6.95 -11.58 18.67
CA SER A 298 5.70 -12.34 18.75
C SER A 298 5.87 -13.75 19.31
N GLY A 299 7.11 -14.18 19.46
CA GLY A 299 7.49 -15.50 19.99
C GLY A 299 8.04 -15.42 21.42
N HIS A 300 9.33 -15.76 21.59
CA HIS A 300 9.94 -15.94 22.92
C HIS A 300 10.12 -14.62 23.72
N TYR A 301 9.98 -13.43 23.10
CA TYR A 301 9.93 -12.15 23.81
C TYR A 301 8.51 -11.71 24.16
N ALA A 302 7.48 -12.35 23.59
CA ALA A 302 6.10 -12.00 23.93
C ALA A 302 5.74 -12.41 25.37
N ARG A 303 5.01 -11.54 26.06
CA ARG A 303 4.52 -11.77 27.43
C ARG A 303 2.99 -11.62 27.46
N PRO A 304 2.25 -12.57 26.86
CA PRO A 304 0.78 -12.50 26.77
C PRO A 304 0.10 -12.61 28.14
N ASP A 305 0.83 -13.02 29.17
CA ASP A 305 0.41 -12.99 30.57
C ASP A 305 0.38 -11.56 31.14
N VAL A 306 1.17 -10.63 30.56
CA VAL A 306 1.30 -9.23 31.00
C VAL A 306 0.63 -8.27 30.02
N LEU A 307 0.87 -8.44 28.71
CA LEU A 307 0.41 -7.55 27.64
C LEU A 307 -0.40 -8.32 26.61
N ARG A 308 -1.65 -7.90 26.42
CA ARG A 308 -2.54 -8.47 25.38
C ARG A 308 -3.03 -7.40 24.45
N LEU A 309 -2.94 -7.68 23.15
CA LEU A 309 -3.58 -6.91 22.10
C LEU A 309 -4.91 -7.55 21.74
N SER A 310 -5.99 -6.75 21.74
CA SER A 310 -7.29 -7.14 21.21
C SER A 310 -7.55 -6.39 19.91
N LEU A 311 -7.92 -7.10 18.86
CA LEU A 311 -8.16 -6.56 17.52
C LEU A 311 -9.60 -6.82 17.10
N ASN A 312 -10.38 -5.75 16.85
CA ASN A 312 -11.68 -5.83 16.20
C ASN A 312 -11.51 -5.81 14.70
N ARG A 313 -11.93 -6.87 14.00
CA ARG A 313 -11.89 -7.00 12.53
C ARG A 313 -13.25 -6.86 11.86
N GLU A 314 -14.25 -6.41 12.56
CA GLU A 314 -15.53 -6.14 11.94
C GLU A 314 -15.41 -4.97 10.97
N ARG A 315 -16.01 -5.14 9.76
CA ARG A 315 -16.17 -4.01 8.84
C ARG A 315 -17.25 -3.09 9.42
N GLN A 316 -16.93 -1.83 9.66
CA GLN A 316 -17.88 -0.85 10.17
C GLN A 316 -19.02 -0.65 9.18
N GLY A 317 -20.24 -0.98 9.57
CA GLY A 317 -21.49 -0.75 8.85
C GLY A 317 -22.37 0.24 9.60
N MET A 318 -23.16 1.05 8.86
CA MET A 318 -24.16 1.93 9.47
C MET A 318 -25.47 1.21 9.80
N LEU A 319 -25.72 0.08 9.14
CA LEU A 319 -27.00 -0.61 9.21
C LEU A 319 -26.75 -2.12 9.28
N SER A 320 -27.36 -2.77 10.26
CA SER A 320 -27.58 -4.22 10.29
C SER A 320 -29.07 -4.45 10.09
N ILE A 321 -29.44 -5.28 9.13
CA ILE A 321 -30.83 -5.65 8.88
C ILE A 321 -30.95 -7.13 9.27
N ASP A 322 -31.67 -7.39 10.32
CA ASP A 322 -32.06 -8.74 10.72
C ASP A 322 -33.52 -9.00 10.25
N ASP A 323 -33.65 -9.46 9.01
CA ASP A 323 -34.94 -9.95 8.51
C ASP A 323 -35.20 -11.33 9.13
N HIS A 324 -35.77 -11.33 10.34
CA HIS A 324 -36.34 -12.54 10.91
C HIS A 324 -37.62 -12.89 10.11
N ILE A 325 -37.51 -13.83 9.18
CA ILE A 325 -38.64 -14.48 8.51
C ILE A 325 -39.11 -15.63 9.38
#